data_de71c077a853d2b5e1571a1b04fd2d36
#
_entry.id   de71c077a853d2b5e1571a1b04fd2d36
#
_cell.length_a   1.000
_cell.length_b   1.000
_cell.length_c   1.000
_cell.angle_alpha   90.00
_cell.angle_beta   90.00
_cell.angle_gamma   90.00
#
_symmetry.space_group_name_H-M   'P 1'
#
loop_
_entity.id
_entity.type
_entity.pdbx_description
1 polymer ?
#
loop_
_entity_poly.entity_id
_entity_poly.type
_entity_poly.pdbx_seq_one_letter_code
_entity_poly.pdbx_strand_id
1 'polypeptide(L)'
;KKAGFPKFKSKKINRFSYKTNFTNGNIVYCGQHIKLPKLGMVKIRDKQVPKGRILNATISKEPSGRYYVSLCCTDVDIEAFENTNNHIGLDLGIKEFCISSCGEFIENPKYLKKSLNKFAKLQRELSRKTIGSLNRNKARLKVARLQEHIANQRKDFLQK
;
A
#
# COMPACT_ATOMS: atom_id res chain seq x y z
N LYS A 1 -4.49 -20.81 -22.07
CA LYS A 1 -3.31 -21.28 -21.33
C LYS A 1 -3.76 -22.34 -20.36
N LYS A 2 -3.13 -23.55 -20.35
CA LYS A 2 -3.39 -24.57 -19.33
C LYS A 2 -2.95 -24.06 -17.97
N ALA A 3 -3.82 -24.17 -16.96
CA ALA A 3 -3.47 -23.87 -15.57
C ALA A 3 -2.36 -24.84 -15.13
N GLY A 4 -1.24 -24.32 -14.63
CA GLY A 4 -0.17 -25.13 -14.07
C GLY A 4 -0.51 -25.65 -12.68
N PHE A 5 0.24 -26.62 -12.20
CA PHE A 5 0.08 -27.13 -10.83
C PHE A 5 0.25 -26.03 -9.78
N PRO A 6 -0.52 -26.05 -8.67
CA PRO A 6 -0.35 -25.12 -7.57
C PRO A 6 1.08 -25.20 -7.01
N LYS A 7 1.75 -24.06 -6.86
CA LYS A 7 3.08 -24.00 -6.23
C LYS A 7 2.95 -23.67 -4.75
N PHE A 8 3.68 -24.38 -3.90
CA PHE A 8 3.75 -24.06 -2.48
C PHE A 8 4.31 -22.64 -2.26
N LYS A 9 3.63 -21.87 -1.43
CA LYS A 9 4.07 -20.53 -1.05
C LYS A 9 5.22 -20.63 -0.03
N SER A 10 6.41 -20.18 -0.41
CA SER A 10 7.54 -20.11 0.50
C SER A 10 7.41 -18.92 1.47
N LYS A 11 7.72 -19.14 2.76
CA LYS A 11 7.82 -18.05 3.76
C LYS A 11 8.85 -16.98 3.41
N LYS A 12 9.81 -17.26 2.52
CA LYS A 12 10.88 -16.32 2.13
C LYS A 12 10.45 -15.36 1.01
N ILE A 13 9.47 -15.73 0.19
CA ILE A 13 9.15 -15.02 -1.07
C ILE A 13 7.77 -14.35 -1.00
N ASN A 14 6.86 -14.81 -0.14
CA ASN A 14 5.48 -14.38 -0.16
C ASN A 14 5.22 -13.18 0.75
N ARG A 15 4.36 -12.27 0.29
CA ARG A 15 3.71 -11.29 1.16
C ARG A 15 2.88 -12.04 2.20
N PHE A 16 3.13 -11.74 3.46
CA PHE A 16 2.34 -12.31 4.55
C PHE A 16 1.00 -11.59 4.59
N SER A 17 -0.03 -12.26 4.10
CA SER A 17 -1.39 -11.75 4.17
C SER A 17 -2.37 -12.90 4.36
N TYR A 18 -3.49 -12.61 5.01
CA TYR A 18 -4.63 -13.48 5.04
C TYR A 18 -5.91 -12.68 4.80
N LYS A 19 -6.88 -13.31 4.18
CA LYS A 19 -8.20 -12.75 3.92
C LYS A 19 -9.22 -13.52 4.77
N THR A 20 -10.16 -12.78 5.34
CA THR A 20 -11.30 -13.34 6.09
C THR A 20 -12.59 -12.70 5.60
N ASN A 21 -13.62 -13.52 5.39
CA ASN A 21 -14.94 -13.05 5.02
C ASN A 21 -15.73 -12.65 6.26
N PHE A 22 -16.65 -11.71 6.09
CA PHE A 22 -17.58 -11.34 7.14
C PHE A 22 -18.59 -12.49 7.35
N THR A 23 -18.71 -12.94 8.60
CA THR A 23 -19.66 -13.99 9.00
C THR A 23 -20.07 -13.73 10.44
N ASN A 24 -21.35 -13.57 10.69
CA ASN A 24 -21.91 -13.43 12.05
C ASN A 24 -21.18 -12.40 12.95
N GLY A 25 -20.89 -11.21 12.43
CA GLY A 25 -20.28 -10.15 13.24
C GLY A 25 -18.81 -10.42 13.65
N ASN A 26 -18.10 -11.26 12.92
CA ASN A 26 -16.70 -11.58 13.20
C ASN A 26 -15.73 -10.43 12.84
N ILE A 27 -16.16 -9.45 12.03
CA ILE A 27 -15.40 -8.25 11.70
C ILE A 27 -16.23 -7.05 12.15
N VAL A 28 -15.73 -6.26 13.10
CA VAL A 28 -16.43 -5.09 13.64
C VAL A 28 -15.47 -3.93 13.74
N TYR A 29 -15.83 -2.80 13.15
CA TYR A 29 -15.12 -1.54 13.33
C TYR A 29 -15.63 -0.80 14.56
N CYS A 30 -14.75 -0.48 15.48
CA CYS A 30 -15.06 0.22 16.74
C CYS A 30 -14.17 1.47 16.89
N GLY A 31 -14.26 2.42 15.96
CA GLY A 31 -13.48 3.67 16.00
C GLY A 31 -11.96 3.42 15.92
N GLN A 32 -11.27 3.46 17.05
CA GLN A 32 -9.81 3.22 17.08
C GLN A 32 -9.41 1.74 17.10
N HIS A 33 -10.36 0.82 17.05
CA HIS A 33 -10.11 -0.61 17.09
C HIS A 33 -10.92 -1.32 16.02
N ILE A 34 -10.42 -2.44 15.58
CA ILE A 34 -11.14 -3.37 14.71
C ILE A 34 -11.09 -4.77 15.31
N LYS A 35 -12.24 -5.42 15.42
CA LYS A 35 -12.35 -6.82 15.77
C LYS A 35 -12.07 -7.65 14.53
N LEU A 36 -11.16 -8.60 14.63
CA LEU A 36 -10.80 -9.51 13.53
C LEU A 36 -10.80 -10.95 14.03
N PRO A 37 -11.23 -11.92 13.22
CA PRO A 37 -11.16 -13.34 13.57
C PRO A 37 -9.73 -13.73 13.94
N LYS A 38 -9.59 -14.56 14.99
CA LYS A 38 -8.32 -15.05 15.54
C LYS A 38 -7.39 -14.00 16.17
N LEU A 39 -7.53 -12.71 15.83
CA LEU A 39 -6.71 -11.61 16.36
C LEU A 39 -7.41 -10.85 17.50
N GLY A 40 -8.73 -10.98 17.61
CA GLY A 40 -9.51 -10.20 18.58
C GLY A 40 -9.55 -8.71 18.25
N MET A 41 -9.50 -7.87 19.28
CA MET A 41 -9.51 -6.40 19.14
C MET A 41 -8.12 -5.88 18.84
N VAL A 42 -7.94 -5.26 17.68
CA VAL A 42 -6.66 -4.70 17.23
C VAL A 42 -6.78 -3.17 17.13
N LYS A 43 -5.85 -2.45 17.75
CA LYS A 43 -5.80 -0.99 17.66
C LYS A 43 -5.35 -0.56 16.26
N ILE A 44 -6.08 0.39 15.67
CA ILE A 44 -5.77 0.99 14.37
C ILE A 44 -5.37 2.45 14.53
N ARG A 45 -4.51 2.95 13.63
CA ARG A 45 -4.06 4.35 13.62
C ARG A 45 -4.94 5.25 12.79
N ASP A 46 -5.56 4.68 11.78
CA ASP A 46 -6.44 5.41 10.87
C ASP A 46 -7.75 5.76 11.59
N LYS A 47 -8.27 6.94 11.26
CA LYS A 47 -9.55 7.43 11.75
C LYS A 47 -10.66 7.34 10.69
N GLN A 48 -10.35 6.84 9.50
CA GLN A 48 -11.36 6.65 8.45
C GLN A 48 -12.38 5.60 8.89
N VAL A 49 -13.64 6.01 8.91
CA VAL A 49 -14.75 5.10 9.15
C VAL A 49 -15.09 4.41 7.83
N PRO A 50 -15.12 3.06 7.79
CA PRO A 50 -15.55 2.36 6.58
C PRO A 50 -17.01 2.72 6.27
N LYS A 51 -17.27 3.08 5.02
CA LYS A 51 -18.63 3.34 4.51
C LYS A 51 -19.22 2.02 4.01
N GLY A 52 -20.53 1.86 4.20
CA GLY A 52 -21.25 0.68 3.72
C GLY A 52 -21.04 -0.58 4.58
N ARG A 53 -21.48 -1.72 4.07
CA ARG A 53 -21.43 -3.03 4.72
C ARG A 53 -20.13 -3.75 4.42
N ILE A 54 -19.41 -4.19 5.44
CA ILE A 54 -18.15 -4.92 5.27
C ILE A 54 -18.44 -6.34 4.74
N LEU A 55 -17.79 -6.71 3.65
CA LEU A 55 -17.85 -8.06 3.06
C LEU A 55 -16.68 -8.93 3.51
N ASN A 56 -15.50 -8.37 3.53
CA ASN A 56 -14.28 -9.07 3.93
C ASN A 56 -13.19 -8.12 4.38
N ALA A 57 -12.21 -8.67 5.09
CA ALA A 57 -10.99 -7.97 5.49
C ALA A 57 -9.76 -8.74 5.01
N THR A 58 -8.78 -8.04 4.49
CA THR A 58 -7.47 -8.58 4.15
C THR A 58 -6.42 -7.92 5.03
N ILE A 59 -5.75 -8.71 5.83
CA ILE A 59 -4.66 -8.27 6.71
C ILE A 59 -3.34 -8.59 6.04
N SER A 60 -2.46 -7.61 5.91
CA SER A 60 -1.14 -7.77 5.30
C SER A 60 -0.03 -7.25 6.20
N LYS A 61 1.12 -7.89 6.12
CA LYS A 61 2.37 -7.45 6.76
C LYS A 61 3.35 -7.03 5.69
N GLU A 62 3.81 -5.80 5.76
CA GLU A 62 4.81 -5.26 4.84
C GLU A 62 6.25 -5.55 5.32
N PRO A 63 7.24 -5.54 4.40
CA PRO A 63 8.66 -5.73 4.75
C PRO A 63 9.20 -4.72 5.77
N SER A 64 8.58 -3.54 5.88
CA SER A 64 8.86 -2.51 6.89
C SER A 64 8.48 -2.90 8.32
N GLY A 65 7.80 -4.05 8.49
CA GLY A 65 7.25 -4.53 9.76
C GLY A 65 5.90 -3.92 10.12
N ARG A 66 5.30 -3.12 9.26
CA ARG A 66 3.96 -2.56 9.44
C ARG A 66 2.90 -3.53 9.01
N TYR A 67 1.74 -3.42 9.66
CA TYR A 67 0.55 -4.18 9.30
C TYR A 67 -0.52 -3.24 8.75
N TYR A 68 -1.24 -3.73 7.77
CA TYR A 68 -2.35 -3.03 7.15
C TYR A 68 -3.57 -3.93 7.13
N VAL A 69 -4.73 -3.33 7.27
CA VAL A 69 -6.02 -3.96 7.04
C VAL A 69 -6.71 -3.25 5.87
N SER A 70 -7.15 -4.01 4.90
CA SER A 70 -7.96 -3.54 3.77
C SER A 70 -9.36 -4.12 3.94
N LEU A 71 -10.35 -3.26 4.00
CA LEU A 71 -11.76 -3.65 4.11
C LEU A 71 -12.40 -3.52 2.73
N CYS A 72 -13.10 -4.56 2.31
CA CYS A 72 -13.98 -4.51 1.15
C CYS A 72 -15.39 -4.25 1.65
N CYS A 73 -15.97 -3.15 1.20
CA CYS A 73 -17.32 -2.75 1.59
C CYS A 73 -18.22 -2.74 0.36
N THR A 74 -19.51 -2.96 0.59
CA THR A 74 -20.60 -2.83 -0.40
C THR A 74 -21.65 -1.87 0.14
N ASP A 75 -22.67 -1.60 -0.65
CA ASP A 75 -23.77 -0.71 -0.30
C ASP A 75 -23.24 0.71 0.03
N VAL A 76 -22.28 1.17 -0.78
CA VAL A 76 -21.73 2.53 -0.70
C VAL A 76 -22.37 3.34 -1.82
N ASP A 77 -23.06 4.41 -1.47
CA ASP A 77 -23.56 5.36 -2.44
C ASP A 77 -22.35 6.10 -3.06
N ILE A 78 -22.16 5.89 -4.35
CA ILE A 78 -21.14 6.58 -5.14
C ILE A 78 -21.90 7.62 -5.98
N GLU A 79 -21.71 8.88 -5.63
CA GLU A 79 -22.20 9.97 -6.47
C GLU A 79 -21.40 9.95 -7.78
N ALA A 80 -22.09 9.64 -8.87
CA ALA A 80 -21.51 9.78 -10.20
C ALA A 80 -21.43 11.25 -10.56
N PHE A 81 -20.30 11.68 -11.09
CA PHE A 81 -20.20 13.02 -11.66
C PHE A 81 -21.10 13.14 -12.90
N GLU A 82 -21.70 14.31 -13.07
CA GLU A 82 -22.47 14.60 -14.27
C GLU A 82 -21.56 14.54 -15.52
N ASN A 83 -22.11 13.98 -16.60
CA ASN A 83 -21.38 13.93 -17.85
C ASN A 83 -21.37 15.33 -18.49
N THR A 84 -20.21 15.95 -18.55
CA THR A 84 -20.05 17.32 -19.08
C THR A 84 -19.85 17.36 -20.60
N ASN A 85 -19.75 16.21 -21.29
CA ASN A 85 -19.37 16.09 -22.70
C ASN A 85 -18.03 16.76 -23.08
N ASN A 86 -17.25 17.18 -22.09
CA ASN A 86 -15.91 17.73 -22.29
C ASN A 86 -14.89 16.61 -22.43
N HIS A 87 -13.96 16.78 -23.33
CA HIS A 87 -12.87 15.84 -23.56
C HIS A 87 -11.54 16.52 -23.28
N ILE A 88 -10.66 15.82 -22.55
CA ILE A 88 -9.30 16.27 -22.29
C ILE A 88 -8.32 15.18 -22.73
N GLY A 89 -7.33 15.56 -23.52
CA GLY A 89 -6.19 14.69 -23.83
C GLY A 89 -5.11 14.84 -22.77
N LEU A 90 -4.51 13.73 -22.35
CA LEU A 90 -3.41 13.70 -21.39
C LEU A 90 -2.21 12.94 -22.00
N ASP A 91 -1.04 13.59 -22.03
CA ASP A 91 0.23 12.98 -22.38
C ASP A 91 1.06 12.78 -21.12
N LEU A 92 1.53 11.52 -20.90
CA LEU A 92 2.32 11.15 -19.74
C LEU A 92 3.79 11.07 -20.10
N GLY A 93 4.62 11.84 -19.41
CA GLY A 93 6.05 11.94 -19.67
C GLY A 93 6.94 11.66 -18.47
N ILE A 94 8.25 11.60 -18.75
CA ILE A 94 9.28 11.42 -17.71
C ILE A 94 9.78 12.77 -17.17
N LYS A 95 9.87 13.79 -18.03
CA LYS A 95 10.32 15.13 -17.66
C LYS A 95 9.23 15.81 -16.84
N GLU A 96 8.10 16.02 -17.47
CA GLU A 96 6.83 16.39 -16.84
C GLU A 96 6.01 15.13 -16.61
N PHE A 97 5.26 15.07 -15.51
CA PHE A 97 4.46 13.88 -15.21
C PHE A 97 3.26 13.76 -16.16
N CYS A 98 2.60 14.88 -16.45
CA CYS A 98 1.46 14.92 -17.32
C CYS A 98 1.35 16.30 -17.98
N ILE A 99 0.97 16.32 -19.25
CA ILE A 99 0.64 17.53 -20.00
C ILE A 99 -0.78 17.36 -20.54
N SER A 100 -1.65 18.32 -20.30
CA SER A 100 -3.02 18.30 -20.80
C SER A 100 -3.12 18.97 -22.18
N SER A 101 -4.15 18.64 -22.95
CA SER A 101 -4.48 19.30 -24.21
C SER A 101 -4.82 20.81 -24.04
N CYS A 102 -5.12 21.25 -22.82
CA CYS A 102 -5.34 22.65 -22.46
C CYS A 102 -4.04 23.43 -22.18
N GLY A 103 -2.87 22.78 -22.30
CA GLY A 103 -1.56 23.40 -22.04
C GLY A 103 -1.14 23.42 -20.58
N GLU A 104 -1.92 22.84 -19.68
CA GLU A 104 -1.52 22.66 -18.29
C GLU A 104 -0.52 21.51 -18.15
N PHE A 105 0.44 21.64 -17.26
CA PHE A 105 1.42 20.59 -16.98
C PHE A 105 1.54 20.32 -15.49
N ILE A 106 1.76 19.06 -15.16
CA ILE A 106 2.01 18.59 -13.80
C ILE A 106 3.46 18.14 -13.74
N GLU A 107 4.24 18.76 -12.85
CA GLU A 107 5.65 18.42 -12.68
C GLU A 107 5.84 17.01 -12.12
N ASN A 108 6.90 16.32 -12.56
CA ASN A 108 7.29 15.05 -11.99
C ASN A 108 8.02 15.26 -10.66
N PRO A 109 7.47 14.79 -9.51
CA PRO A 109 8.05 15.04 -8.19
C PRO A 109 9.37 14.29 -7.93
N LYS A 110 9.71 13.30 -8.75
CA LYS A 110 10.98 12.53 -8.74
C LYS A 110 11.40 12.02 -7.34
N TYR A 111 10.44 11.54 -6.55
CA TYR A 111 10.64 11.12 -5.15
C TYR A 111 11.81 10.15 -4.95
N LEU A 112 11.96 9.17 -5.87
CA LEU A 112 13.08 8.23 -5.80
C LEU A 112 14.42 8.96 -5.97
N LYS A 113 14.53 9.87 -6.95
CA LYS A 113 15.76 10.63 -7.21
C LYS A 113 16.17 11.46 -5.99
N LYS A 114 15.20 12.15 -5.35
CA LYS A 114 15.43 12.92 -4.12
C LYS A 114 15.91 12.06 -2.96
N SER A 115 15.52 10.79 -2.90
CA SER A 115 15.89 9.85 -1.83
C SER A 115 17.08 8.96 -2.15
N LEU A 116 17.66 9.06 -3.35
CA LEU A 116 18.67 8.12 -3.87
C LEU A 116 19.92 8.04 -2.99
N ASN A 117 20.47 9.16 -2.57
CA ASN A 117 21.65 9.20 -1.72
C ASN A 117 21.42 8.52 -0.37
N LYS A 118 20.27 8.78 0.25
CA LYS A 118 19.87 8.14 1.51
C LYS A 118 19.66 6.64 1.32
N PHE A 119 19.04 6.26 0.22
CA PHE A 119 18.82 4.86 -0.12
C PHE A 119 20.13 4.11 -0.33
N ALA A 120 21.06 4.67 -1.11
CA ALA A 120 22.39 4.09 -1.35
C ALA A 120 23.21 3.96 -0.04
N LYS A 121 23.13 4.95 0.86
CA LYS A 121 23.77 4.86 2.20
C LYS A 121 23.23 3.68 3.00
N LEU A 122 21.90 3.55 3.12
CA LEU A 122 21.28 2.46 3.86
C LEU A 122 21.54 1.09 3.24
N GLN A 123 21.62 0.99 1.91
CA GLN A 123 21.99 -0.24 1.20
C GLN A 123 23.44 -0.65 1.54
N ARG A 124 24.38 0.29 1.51
CA ARG A 124 25.78 0.03 1.91
C ARG A 124 25.90 -0.40 3.37
N GLU A 125 25.15 0.23 4.28
CA GLU A 125 25.08 -0.19 5.68
C GLU A 125 24.55 -1.62 5.82
N LEU A 126 23.53 -1.98 5.06
CA LEU A 126 22.94 -3.32 5.06
C LEU A 126 23.93 -4.37 4.53
N SER A 127 24.63 -4.08 3.42
CA SER A 127 25.57 -5.02 2.80
C SER A 127 26.77 -5.36 3.70
N ARG A 128 27.20 -4.40 4.53
CA ARG A 128 28.31 -4.60 5.49
C ARG A 128 27.94 -5.43 6.73
N LYS A 129 26.66 -5.77 6.94
CA LYS A 129 26.21 -6.54 8.10
C LYS A 129 26.21 -8.03 7.83
N THR A 130 26.66 -8.82 8.80
CA THR A 130 26.68 -10.28 8.73
C THR A 130 25.29 -10.85 8.49
N ILE A 131 25.17 -11.76 7.53
CA ILE A 131 23.92 -12.45 7.19
C ILE A 131 23.41 -13.22 8.42
N GLY A 132 22.11 -13.08 8.72
CA GLY A 132 21.47 -13.72 9.87
C GLY A 132 21.57 -12.93 11.19
N SER A 133 22.42 -11.89 11.29
CA SER A 133 22.56 -11.11 12.52
C SER A 133 21.35 -10.21 12.80
N LEU A 134 21.11 -9.92 14.09
CA LEU A 134 20.07 -8.96 14.53
C LEU A 134 20.33 -7.55 13.96
N ASN A 135 21.60 -7.14 13.87
CA ASN A 135 21.98 -5.84 13.31
C ASN A 135 21.65 -5.76 11.81
N ARG A 136 21.82 -6.86 11.05
CA ARG A 136 21.36 -6.91 9.65
C ARG A 136 19.84 -6.79 9.54
N ASN A 137 19.08 -7.43 10.42
CA ASN A 137 17.63 -7.30 10.44
C ASN A 137 17.19 -5.88 10.74
N LYS A 138 17.83 -5.18 11.69
CA LYS A 138 17.58 -3.75 11.95
C LYS A 138 17.90 -2.89 10.73
N ALA A 139 19.03 -3.12 10.05
CA ALA A 139 19.40 -2.40 8.83
C ALA A 139 18.42 -2.66 7.68
N ARG A 140 17.97 -3.91 7.48
CA ARG A 140 16.94 -4.27 6.49
C ARG A 140 15.64 -3.52 6.72
N LEU A 141 15.20 -3.39 7.97
CA LEU A 141 13.99 -2.63 8.30
C LEU A 141 14.12 -1.15 7.95
N LYS A 142 15.30 -0.54 8.13
CA LYS A 142 15.53 0.87 7.73
C LYS A 142 15.38 1.05 6.21
N VAL A 143 15.96 0.14 5.41
CA VAL A 143 15.83 0.16 3.96
C VAL A 143 14.37 -0.02 3.55
N ALA A 144 13.68 -1.02 4.11
CA ALA A 144 12.28 -1.31 3.79
C ALA A 144 11.34 -0.12 4.13
N ARG A 145 11.57 0.55 5.26
CA ARG A 145 10.80 1.74 5.66
C ARG A 145 11.00 2.92 4.71
N LEU A 146 12.22 3.12 4.22
CA LEU A 146 12.47 4.16 3.21
C LEU A 146 11.78 3.83 1.89
N GLN A 147 11.84 2.59 1.43
CA GLN A 147 11.14 2.15 0.22
C GLN A 147 9.63 2.33 0.33
N GLU A 148 9.05 1.93 1.47
CA GLU A 148 7.62 2.13 1.74
C GLU A 148 7.25 3.62 1.74
N HIS A 149 8.08 4.48 2.34
CA HIS A 149 7.87 5.92 2.34
C HIS A 149 7.81 6.48 0.90
N ILE A 150 8.78 6.11 0.06
CA ILE A 150 8.81 6.53 -1.36
C ILE A 150 7.58 6.00 -2.12
N ALA A 151 7.20 4.74 -1.87
CA ALA A 151 6.01 4.16 -2.49
C ALA A 151 4.72 4.88 -2.08
N ASN A 152 4.62 5.25 -0.80
CA ASN A 152 3.46 5.99 -0.29
C ASN A 152 3.39 7.42 -0.84
N GLN A 153 4.52 8.12 -0.96
CA GLN A 153 4.58 9.43 -1.62
C GLN A 153 4.11 9.37 -3.07
N ARG A 154 4.49 8.32 -3.83
CA ARG A 154 4.01 8.12 -5.19
C ARG A 154 2.51 7.86 -5.24
N LYS A 155 2.00 7.03 -4.34
CA LYS A 155 0.55 6.75 -4.28
C LYS A 155 -0.25 7.98 -3.93
N ASP A 156 0.21 8.77 -2.95
CA ASP A 156 -0.44 10.00 -2.54
C ASP A 156 -0.48 11.03 -3.71
N PHE A 157 0.62 11.15 -4.43
CA PHE A 157 0.69 12.01 -5.63
C PHE A 157 -0.28 11.57 -6.74
N LEU A 158 -0.46 10.27 -6.95
CA LEU A 158 -1.36 9.74 -7.97
C LEU A 158 -2.84 9.80 -7.57
N GLN A 159 -3.14 10.05 -6.31
CA GLN A 159 -4.52 10.13 -5.79
C GLN A 159 -5.02 11.58 -5.63
N LYS A 160 -4.14 12.54 -5.83
CA LYS A 160 -4.46 13.99 -5.81
C LYS A 160 -4.70 14.52 -7.19
#